data_2acb0c28caae3f37c7ace49aee7ec2b4
#
_entry.id   2acb0c28caae3f37c7ace49aee7ec2b4
#
_cell.length_a   1.000
_cell.length_b   1.000
_cell.length_c   1.000
_cell.angle_alpha   90.00
_cell.angle_beta   90.00
_cell.angle_gamma   90.00
#
_symmetry.space_group_name_H-M   'P 1'
#
loop_
_entity.id
_entity.type
_entity.pdbx_description
1 polymer ?
#
loop_
_entity_poly.entity_id
_entity_poly.type
_entity_poly.pdbx_seq_one_letter_code
_entity_poly.pdbx_strand_id
1 'polypeptide(L)'
;MNKLKELRQRKSVSQKDLAEYLGVARSSYNMYESGTRSMNPDVLAKLSDYFGVSIDTILGREDISELTTVRPIEIKPELVPEAEVYIPVVGSLRCGFDTAGLPYDFTDKKPVPKSYILKWGKSIVFNEAVGNSMLPTIRPRDLMVCVPGEAWEDGDIVIIDVNDTDIIKRIYRAIDGGIDLVPDNENYKEMHYSPKELQEYQVHVLGRVVKIIGPDLYPKPRRKNR
;
A
#
# COMPACT_ATOMS: atom_id res chain seq x y z
N MET A 1 -31.21 2.57 27.35
CA MET A 1 -31.69 2.82 25.96
C MET A 1 -30.44 2.75 25.07
N ASN A 2 -30.43 1.98 23.96
CA ASN A 2 -29.21 1.87 23.16
C ASN A 2 -28.88 3.20 22.42
N LYS A 3 -27.62 3.39 22.08
CA LYS A 3 -27.11 4.61 21.44
C LYS A 3 -27.00 4.49 19.91
N LEU A 4 -27.57 3.42 19.32
CA LEU A 4 -27.39 3.09 17.91
C LEU A 4 -27.87 4.21 16.96
N LYS A 5 -29.03 4.82 17.26
CA LYS A 5 -29.57 5.94 16.48
C LYS A 5 -28.65 7.16 16.51
N GLU A 6 -28.09 7.49 17.68
CA GLU A 6 -27.18 8.61 17.86
C GLU A 6 -25.86 8.39 17.10
N LEU A 7 -25.28 7.19 17.19
CA LEU A 7 -24.07 6.81 16.46
C LEU A 7 -24.27 6.90 14.95
N ARG A 8 -25.40 6.42 14.44
CA ARG A 8 -25.74 6.52 13.03
C ARG A 8 -25.87 7.97 12.56
N GLN A 9 -26.55 8.80 13.33
CA GLN A 9 -26.72 10.22 13.00
C GLN A 9 -25.41 10.98 13.01
N ARG A 10 -24.52 10.71 13.95
CA ARG A 10 -23.14 11.29 13.98
C ARG A 10 -22.33 10.95 12.72
N LYS A 11 -22.48 9.76 12.17
CA LYS A 11 -21.84 9.35 10.91
C LYS A 11 -22.63 9.75 9.65
N SER A 12 -23.78 10.42 9.79
CA SER A 12 -24.64 10.84 8.69
C SER A 12 -25.05 9.71 7.74
N VAL A 13 -25.26 8.49 8.27
CA VAL A 13 -25.62 7.30 7.50
C VAL A 13 -27.11 7.03 7.61
N SER A 14 -27.73 6.51 6.53
CA SER A 14 -29.15 6.18 6.53
C SER A 14 -29.42 4.81 7.20
N GLN A 15 -30.66 4.61 7.70
CA GLN A 15 -31.09 3.30 8.21
C GLN A 15 -31.03 2.20 7.13
N LYS A 16 -31.22 2.56 5.86
CA LYS A 16 -31.16 1.66 4.72
C LYS A 16 -29.74 1.13 4.52
N ASP A 17 -28.76 2.03 4.49
CA ASP A 17 -27.36 1.66 4.26
C ASP A 17 -26.79 0.77 5.37
N LEU A 18 -27.17 1.06 6.66
CA LEU A 18 -26.73 0.21 7.75
C LEU A 18 -27.46 -1.15 7.77
N ALA A 19 -28.72 -1.20 7.38
CA ALA A 19 -29.43 -2.47 7.23
C ALA A 19 -28.78 -3.34 6.14
N GLU A 20 -28.40 -2.73 5.02
CA GLU A 20 -27.69 -3.40 3.92
C GLU A 20 -26.30 -3.89 4.37
N TYR A 21 -25.52 -3.06 5.07
CA TYR A 21 -24.22 -3.44 5.63
C TYR A 21 -24.32 -4.65 6.58
N LEU A 22 -25.36 -4.68 7.42
CA LEU A 22 -25.61 -5.76 8.37
C LEU A 22 -26.19 -7.02 7.73
N GLY A 23 -26.70 -6.93 6.50
CA GLY A 23 -27.40 -8.01 5.80
C GLY A 23 -28.78 -8.29 6.40
N VAL A 24 -29.48 -7.24 6.90
CA VAL A 24 -30.81 -7.37 7.51
C VAL A 24 -31.84 -6.48 6.80
N ALA A 25 -33.13 -6.80 6.96
CA ALA A 25 -34.19 -5.93 6.46
C ALA A 25 -34.17 -4.58 7.21
N ARG A 26 -34.50 -3.47 6.52
CA ARG A 26 -34.60 -2.14 7.13
C ARG A 26 -35.56 -2.10 8.34
N SER A 27 -36.64 -2.87 8.28
CA SER A 27 -37.59 -3.03 9.41
C SER A 27 -36.91 -3.64 10.63
N SER A 28 -36.06 -4.66 10.45
CA SER A 28 -35.30 -5.28 11.52
C SER A 28 -34.29 -4.29 12.13
N TYR A 29 -33.61 -3.52 11.28
CA TYR A 29 -32.69 -2.49 11.76
C TYR A 29 -33.43 -1.41 12.60
N ASN A 30 -34.58 -0.95 12.12
CA ASN A 30 -35.41 0.01 12.87
C ASN A 30 -35.81 -0.53 14.25
N MET A 31 -36.14 -1.85 14.36
CA MET A 31 -36.40 -2.50 15.65
C MET A 31 -35.15 -2.55 16.56
N TYR A 32 -33.96 -2.64 15.99
CA TYR A 32 -32.72 -2.53 16.77
C TYR A 32 -32.52 -1.11 17.31
N GLU A 33 -32.73 -0.06 16.49
CA GLU A 33 -32.62 1.34 16.96
C GLU A 33 -33.65 1.68 18.03
N SER A 34 -34.89 1.21 17.87
CA SER A 34 -35.95 1.45 18.85
C SER A 34 -35.82 0.62 20.12
N GLY A 35 -34.91 -0.39 20.12
CA GLY A 35 -34.75 -1.29 21.24
C GLY A 35 -35.87 -2.35 21.39
N THR A 36 -36.78 -2.43 20.40
CA THR A 36 -37.92 -3.40 20.42
C THR A 36 -37.44 -4.82 20.13
N ARG A 37 -36.24 -4.96 19.54
CA ARG A 37 -35.60 -6.24 19.26
C ARG A 37 -34.16 -6.23 19.75
N SER A 38 -33.73 -7.30 20.41
CA SER A 38 -32.34 -7.47 20.82
C SER A 38 -31.45 -7.76 19.60
N MET A 39 -30.28 -7.17 19.60
CA MET A 39 -29.23 -7.44 18.64
C MET A 39 -28.50 -8.73 19.05
N ASN A 40 -28.24 -9.61 18.08
CA ASN A 40 -27.43 -10.80 18.33
C ASN A 40 -25.92 -10.41 18.38
N PRO A 41 -25.04 -11.28 18.91
CA PRO A 41 -23.61 -11.00 19.03
C PRO A 41 -22.94 -10.61 17.70
N ASP A 42 -23.33 -11.24 16.59
CA ASP A 42 -22.75 -10.95 15.28
C ASP A 42 -23.10 -9.55 14.77
N VAL A 43 -24.34 -9.12 15.00
CA VAL A 43 -24.79 -7.76 14.67
C VAL A 43 -24.08 -6.74 15.56
N LEU A 44 -23.91 -7.02 16.85
CA LEU A 44 -23.17 -6.14 17.75
C LEU A 44 -21.71 -6.01 17.38
N ALA A 45 -21.05 -7.11 17.02
CA ALA A 45 -19.67 -7.10 16.56
C ALA A 45 -19.51 -6.24 15.28
N LYS A 46 -20.34 -6.46 14.26
CA LYS A 46 -20.34 -5.67 13.03
C LYS A 46 -20.61 -4.19 13.28
N LEU A 47 -21.51 -3.85 14.17
CA LEU A 47 -21.80 -2.46 14.54
C LEU A 47 -20.64 -1.82 15.31
N SER A 48 -19.99 -2.57 16.20
CA SER A 48 -18.79 -2.15 16.92
C SER A 48 -17.67 -1.79 15.93
N ASP A 49 -17.40 -2.66 14.97
CA ASP A 49 -16.41 -2.44 13.92
C ASP A 49 -16.78 -1.24 13.02
N TYR A 50 -18.05 -1.14 12.63
CA TYR A 50 -18.52 -0.06 11.75
C TYR A 50 -18.42 1.32 12.39
N PHE A 51 -18.81 1.43 13.67
CA PHE A 51 -18.81 2.69 14.40
C PHE A 51 -17.46 2.98 15.07
N GLY A 52 -16.61 1.98 15.27
CA GLY A 52 -15.34 2.09 16.00
C GLY A 52 -15.55 2.36 17.50
N VAL A 53 -16.58 1.77 18.09
CA VAL A 53 -16.94 1.93 19.50
C VAL A 53 -17.17 0.58 20.19
N SER A 54 -17.07 0.55 21.52
CA SER A 54 -17.34 -0.68 22.27
C SER A 54 -18.82 -1.14 22.15
N ILE A 55 -19.07 -2.43 22.33
CA ILE A 55 -20.44 -2.98 22.39
C ILE A 55 -21.22 -2.32 23.53
N ASP A 56 -20.58 -2.03 24.64
CA ASP A 56 -21.19 -1.39 25.80
C ASP A 56 -21.62 0.06 25.51
N THR A 57 -20.85 0.77 24.68
CA THR A 57 -21.28 2.07 24.13
C THR A 57 -22.53 1.94 23.27
N ILE A 58 -22.59 0.96 22.35
CA ILE A 58 -23.77 0.71 21.51
C ILE A 58 -25.00 0.40 22.36
N LEU A 59 -24.83 -0.40 23.41
CA LEU A 59 -25.89 -0.77 24.33
C LEU A 59 -26.29 0.33 25.31
N GLY A 60 -25.56 1.46 25.31
CA GLY A 60 -25.80 2.62 26.17
C GLY A 60 -25.45 2.38 27.65
N ARG A 61 -24.50 1.51 27.90
CA ARG A 61 -23.92 1.24 29.22
C ARG A 61 -22.76 2.17 29.56
N GLU A 62 -22.11 2.71 28.52
CA GLU A 62 -21.07 3.75 28.63
C GLU A 62 -21.55 5.05 27.97
N ASP A 63 -21.12 6.19 28.49
CA ASP A 63 -21.57 7.49 27.99
C ASP A 63 -20.77 7.89 26.73
N ILE A 64 -21.46 8.25 25.65
CA ILE A 64 -20.82 8.71 24.41
C ILE A 64 -20.06 10.03 24.61
N SER A 65 -20.41 10.81 25.65
CA SER A 65 -19.70 12.06 25.98
C SER A 65 -18.27 11.83 26.42
N GLU A 66 -17.95 10.68 27.00
CA GLU A 66 -16.57 10.34 27.38
C GLU A 66 -15.69 9.92 26.20
N LEU A 67 -16.30 9.51 25.08
CA LEU A 67 -15.54 9.19 23.85
C LEU A 67 -14.93 10.44 23.16
N THR A 68 -15.39 11.64 23.53
CA THR A 68 -14.80 12.90 23.05
C THR A 68 -13.57 13.32 23.82
N THR A 69 -13.27 12.65 24.93
CA THR A 69 -12.07 12.85 25.76
C THR A 69 -11.23 11.57 25.87
N VAL A 70 -11.26 10.72 24.86
CA VAL A 70 -10.15 9.79 24.68
C VAL A 70 -8.95 10.69 24.40
N ARG A 71 -8.17 10.99 25.47
CA ARG A 71 -6.76 11.34 25.25
C ARG A 71 -6.28 10.33 24.21
N PRO A 72 -5.69 10.75 23.08
CA PRO A 72 -5.05 9.78 22.23
C PRO A 72 -4.16 8.98 23.18
N ILE A 73 -4.52 7.71 23.40
CA ILE A 73 -3.53 6.78 23.89
C ILE A 73 -2.46 6.92 22.83
N GLU A 74 -1.33 7.51 23.18
CA GLU A 74 -0.12 7.32 22.40
C GLU A 74 0.10 5.81 22.41
N ILE A 75 -0.56 5.14 21.49
CA ILE A 75 -0.19 3.78 21.11
C ILE A 75 1.18 4.01 20.50
N LYS A 76 2.21 3.84 21.35
CA LYS A 76 3.56 3.73 20.82
C LYS A 76 3.46 2.69 19.74
N PRO A 77 3.83 3.01 18.49
CA PRO A 77 3.67 2.08 17.35
C PRO A 77 4.37 0.73 17.56
N GLU A 78 5.08 0.56 18.64
CA GLU A 78 5.84 -0.63 19.04
C GLU A 78 4.98 -1.76 19.66
N LEU A 79 3.68 -1.57 19.95
CA LEU A 79 2.90 -2.51 20.78
C LEU A 79 1.83 -3.32 20.04
N VAL A 80 1.52 -3.02 18.78
CA VAL A 80 0.65 -3.85 17.95
C VAL A 80 1.47 -4.32 16.77
N PRO A 81 1.78 -5.62 16.64
CA PRO A 81 2.41 -6.14 15.43
C PRO A 81 1.48 -5.79 14.26
N GLU A 82 1.90 -4.84 13.44
CA GLU A 82 1.18 -4.55 12.20
C GLU A 82 1.17 -5.81 11.35
N ALA A 83 0.01 -6.18 10.79
CA ALA A 83 -0.09 -7.36 9.94
C ALA A 83 0.93 -7.27 8.82
N GLU A 84 1.78 -8.26 8.70
CA GLU A 84 2.80 -8.36 7.66
C GLU A 84 2.20 -8.94 6.39
N VAL A 85 2.61 -8.40 5.26
CA VAL A 85 2.34 -8.94 3.94
C VAL A 85 3.64 -9.32 3.27
N TYR A 86 3.68 -10.52 2.72
CA TYR A 86 4.88 -11.03 2.05
C TYR A 86 4.84 -10.60 0.58
N ILE A 87 5.81 -9.78 0.18
CA ILE A 87 5.96 -9.27 -1.18
C ILE A 87 7.14 -9.96 -1.86
N PRO A 88 6.95 -10.44 -3.11
CA PRO A 88 8.03 -11.06 -3.86
C PRO A 88 9.15 -10.08 -4.17
N VAL A 89 10.39 -10.55 -4.07
CA VAL A 89 11.59 -9.84 -4.53
C VAL A 89 11.96 -10.35 -5.90
N VAL A 90 12.04 -9.48 -6.88
CA VAL A 90 12.39 -9.82 -8.25
C VAL A 90 13.79 -9.29 -8.59
N GLY A 91 14.59 -10.11 -9.25
CA GLY A 91 15.91 -9.70 -9.73
C GLY A 91 15.82 -8.79 -10.97
N SER A 92 14.83 -9.05 -11.83
CA SER A 92 14.52 -8.22 -12.99
C SER A 92 13.01 -8.16 -13.17
N LEU A 93 12.48 -6.99 -13.50
CA LEU A 93 11.05 -6.82 -13.78
C LEU A 93 10.62 -7.49 -15.09
N ARG A 94 11.54 -7.70 -16.03
CA ARG A 94 11.24 -8.40 -17.29
C ARG A 94 10.85 -9.86 -17.10
N CYS A 95 11.47 -10.50 -16.12
CA CYS A 95 11.22 -11.93 -15.83
C CYS A 95 10.03 -12.15 -14.92
N GLY A 96 9.35 -11.09 -14.47
CA GLY A 96 8.41 -11.13 -13.36
C GLY A 96 6.94 -11.19 -13.71
N PHE A 97 6.54 -10.98 -14.98
CA PHE A 97 5.12 -10.92 -15.33
C PHE A 97 4.80 -11.75 -16.56
N ASP A 98 3.86 -12.68 -16.40
CA ASP A 98 3.14 -13.24 -17.54
C ASP A 98 1.99 -12.29 -17.93
N THR A 99 1.30 -12.62 -19.02
CA THR A 99 0.13 -11.89 -19.51
C THR A 99 -1.04 -11.88 -18.52
N ALA A 100 -0.99 -12.66 -17.43
CA ALA A 100 -1.97 -12.70 -16.35
C ALA A 100 -1.58 -11.80 -15.17
N GLY A 101 -0.42 -11.11 -15.24
CA GLY A 101 0.02 -10.16 -14.21
C GLY A 101 0.50 -10.79 -12.92
N LEU A 102 0.76 -12.10 -12.91
CA LEU A 102 1.32 -12.81 -11.76
C LEU A 102 2.79 -13.16 -12.02
N PRO A 103 3.67 -12.87 -11.06
CA PRO A 103 5.08 -13.18 -11.21
C PRO A 103 5.33 -14.69 -11.19
N TYR A 104 6.19 -15.15 -12.07
CA TYR A 104 6.71 -16.52 -12.06
C TYR A 104 7.64 -16.73 -10.87
N ASP A 105 7.43 -17.84 -10.19
CA ASP A 105 8.24 -18.49 -9.15
C ASP A 105 9.24 -17.62 -8.37
N PHE A 106 8.74 -16.99 -7.29
CA PHE A 106 9.58 -16.20 -6.41
C PHE A 106 10.15 -17.08 -5.32
N THR A 107 11.44 -17.24 -5.35
CA THR A 107 12.19 -17.94 -4.28
C THR A 107 12.39 -17.08 -3.04
N ASP A 108 12.31 -15.75 -3.16
CA ASP A 108 12.47 -14.83 -2.03
C ASP A 108 11.26 -13.92 -1.87
N LYS A 109 10.74 -13.84 -0.65
CA LYS A 109 9.64 -12.95 -0.26
C LYS A 109 10.03 -12.24 1.01
N LYS A 110 9.79 -10.94 1.06
CA LYS A 110 10.09 -10.15 2.27
C LYS A 110 8.81 -9.66 2.94
N PRO A 111 8.72 -9.79 4.28
CA PRO A 111 7.59 -9.25 5.03
C PRO A 111 7.67 -7.72 5.07
N VAL A 112 6.53 -7.06 4.87
CA VAL A 112 6.38 -5.62 5.06
C VAL A 112 5.10 -5.32 5.81
N PRO A 113 5.08 -4.25 6.60
CA PRO A 113 3.87 -3.77 7.20
C PRO A 113 2.79 -3.51 6.14
N LYS A 114 1.57 -3.97 6.39
CA LYS A 114 0.45 -3.83 5.46
C LYS A 114 0.16 -2.36 5.08
N SER A 115 0.39 -1.43 5.99
CA SER A 115 0.25 0.02 5.75
C SER A 115 1.12 0.52 4.60
N TYR A 116 2.27 -0.14 4.37
CA TYR A 116 3.20 0.25 3.30
C TYR A 116 2.66 -0.02 1.91
N ILE A 117 1.73 -0.95 1.76
CA ILE A 117 1.24 -1.41 0.46
C ILE A 117 -0.23 -1.04 0.18
N LEU A 118 -1.02 -0.68 1.18
CA LEU A 118 -2.45 -0.37 1.03
C LEU A 118 -2.73 0.71 -0.02
N LYS A 119 -1.76 1.60 -0.27
CA LYS A 119 -1.90 2.72 -1.19
C LYS A 119 -1.79 2.30 -2.66
N TRP A 120 -1.05 1.24 -2.99
CA TRP A 120 -0.67 0.92 -4.37
C TRP A 120 -1.37 -0.30 -4.96
N GLY A 121 -2.31 -0.90 -4.25
CA GLY A 121 -3.11 -2.01 -4.78
C GLY A 121 -2.38 -3.37 -4.78
N LYS A 122 -2.77 -4.25 -5.71
CA LYS A 122 -2.38 -5.66 -5.68
C LYS A 122 -1.11 -6.01 -6.48
N SER A 123 -0.66 -5.13 -7.35
CA SER A 123 0.43 -5.43 -8.31
C SER A 123 1.70 -4.69 -7.94
N ILE A 124 2.28 -5.03 -6.79
CA ILE A 124 3.56 -4.48 -6.38
C ILE A 124 4.59 -5.60 -6.23
N VAL A 125 5.83 -5.27 -6.54
CA VAL A 125 6.98 -6.15 -6.36
C VAL A 125 8.11 -5.39 -5.68
N PHE A 126 9.03 -6.13 -5.07
CA PHE A 126 10.30 -5.58 -4.65
C PHE A 126 11.37 -5.82 -5.69
N ASN A 127 12.20 -4.80 -5.89
CA ASN A 127 13.46 -4.91 -6.60
C ASN A 127 14.58 -4.41 -5.69
N GLU A 128 15.69 -5.12 -5.62
CA GLU A 128 16.85 -4.70 -4.83
C GLU A 128 17.73 -3.79 -5.69
N ALA A 129 18.09 -2.63 -5.15
CA ALA A 129 18.91 -1.67 -5.86
C ALA A 129 20.35 -2.16 -6.00
N VAL A 130 20.88 -2.07 -7.23
CA VAL A 130 22.25 -2.39 -7.56
C VAL A 130 22.94 -1.17 -8.16
N GLY A 131 24.18 -0.92 -7.77
CA GLY A 131 24.97 0.22 -8.27
C GLY A 131 24.75 1.51 -7.49
N ASN A 132 25.39 2.58 -7.94
CA ASN A 132 25.50 3.86 -7.23
C ASN A 132 24.91 5.04 -8.00
N SER A 133 24.30 4.83 -9.16
CA SER A 133 23.87 5.93 -10.05
C SER A 133 22.72 6.75 -9.47
N MET A 134 22.00 6.23 -8.48
CA MET A 134 20.88 6.91 -7.82
C MET A 134 21.20 7.41 -6.41
N LEU A 135 22.48 7.45 -6.02
CA LEU A 135 22.91 8.08 -4.78
C LEU A 135 22.66 9.60 -4.83
N PRO A 136 22.27 10.25 -3.69
CA PRO A 136 22.04 9.65 -2.36
C PRO A 136 20.62 9.06 -2.17
N THR A 137 19.72 9.18 -3.13
CA THR A 137 18.30 8.84 -3.01
C THR A 137 18.08 7.35 -2.83
N ILE A 138 18.79 6.53 -3.64
CA ILE A 138 18.74 5.07 -3.54
C ILE A 138 20.15 4.56 -3.34
N ARG A 139 20.33 3.77 -2.28
CA ARG A 139 21.61 3.14 -1.94
C ARG A 139 21.65 1.71 -2.45
N PRO A 140 22.81 1.15 -2.75
CA PRO A 140 22.93 -0.27 -3.03
C PRO A 140 22.33 -1.10 -1.91
N ARG A 141 21.53 -2.11 -2.27
CA ARG A 141 20.78 -3.00 -1.39
C ARG A 141 19.53 -2.41 -0.74
N ASP A 142 19.16 -1.16 -1.03
CA ASP A 142 17.82 -0.69 -0.71
C ASP A 142 16.79 -1.52 -1.48
N LEU A 143 15.65 -1.79 -0.83
CA LEU A 143 14.51 -2.40 -1.49
C LEU A 143 13.61 -1.32 -2.04
N MET A 144 13.33 -1.41 -3.31
CA MET A 144 12.40 -0.54 -4.00
C MET A 144 11.05 -1.23 -4.13
N VAL A 145 9.98 -0.56 -3.70
CA VAL A 145 8.61 -0.98 -4.00
C VAL A 145 8.27 -0.45 -5.39
N CYS A 146 8.02 -1.35 -6.31
CA CYS A 146 7.77 -1.04 -7.70
C CYS A 146 6.34 -1.42 -8.09
N VAL A 147 5.69 -0.54 -8.86
CA VAL A 147 4.40 -0.80 -9.52
C VAL A 147 4.67 -0.99 -11.00
N PRO A 148 4.53 -2.21 -11.52
CA PRO A 148 4.78 -2.51 -12.92
C PRO A 148 3.74 -1.89 -13.83
N GLY A 149 4.18 -1.47 -15.05
CA GLY A 149 3.27 -0.99 -16.09
C GLY A 149 2.51 0.29 -15.76
N GLU A 150 2.81 0.97 -14.65
CA GLU A 150 2.13 2.21 -14.24
C GLU A 150 2.61 3.40 -15.10
N ALA A 151 1.68 4.30 -15.42
CA ALA A 151 2.02 5.58 -16.04
C ALA A 151 2.96 6.38 -15.13
N TRP A 152 3.90 7.07 -15.74
CA TRP A 152 4.89 7.89 -15.05
C TRP A 152 4.73 9.37 -15.37
N GLU A 153 5.24 10.21 -14.48
CA GLU A 153 5.33 11.66 -14.61
C GLU A 153 6.81 12.11 -14.61
N ASP A 154 7.06 13.32 -15.09
CA ASP A 154 8.42 13.89 -15.12
C ASP A 154 9.01 13.96 -13.71
N GLY A 155 10.21 13.40 -13.55
CA GLY A 155 10.90 13.30 -12.26
C GLY A 155 10.65 12.01 -11.48
N ASP A 156 9.73 11.17 -11.92
CA ASP A 156 9.54 9.85 -11.30
C ASP A 156 10.80 8.98 -11.43
N ILE A 157 11.02 8.15 -10.43
CA ILE A 157 12.05 7.11 -10.50
C ILE A 157 11.41 5.86 -11.11
N VAL A 158 12.00 5.39 -12.19
CA VAL A 158 11.50 4.24 -12.95
C VAL A 158 12.57 3.16 -13.11
N ILE A 159 12.11 1.94 -13.31
CA ILE A 159 12.95 0.85 -13.80
C ILE A 159 12.69 0.72 -15.29
N ILE A 160 13.75 0.77 -16.06
CA ILE A 160 13.72 0.82 -17.52
C ILE A 160 14.59 -0.30 -18.05
N ASP A 161 14.08 -1.02 -19.03
CA ASP A 161 14.85 -1.91 -19.86
C ASP A 161 15.48 -1.14 -21.03
N VAL A 162 16.78 -1.30 -21.19
CA VAL A 162 17.54 -0.80 -22.33
C VAL A 162 18.42 -1.94 -22.87
N ASN A 163 18.13 -2.44 -24.05
CA ASN A 163 18.87 -3.55 -24.65
C ASN A 163 19.09 -4.72 -23.68
N ASP A 164 18.01 -5.22 -23.11
CA ASP A 164 18.05 -6.33 -22.15
C ASP A 164 18.78 -6.04 -20.83
N THR A 165 18.93 -4.79 -20.46
CA THR A 165 19.54 -4.37 -19.18
C THR A 165 18.60 -3.48 -18.41
N ASP A 166 18.24 -3.91 -17.19
CA ASP A 166 17.41 -3.10 -16.28
C ASP A 166 18.26 -2.01 -15.65
N ILE A 167 17.85 -0.76 -15.81
CA ILE A 167 18.47 0.40 -15.18
C ILE A 167 17.45 1.21 -14.40
N ILE A 168 17.92 1.93 -13.39
CA ILE A 168 17.07 2.78 -12.55
C ILE A 168 17.51 4.21 -12.73
N LYS A 169 16.58 5.09 -13.13
CA LYS A 169 16.82 6.52 -13.35
C LYS A 169 15.58 7.35 -13.05
N ARG A 170 15.75 8.66 -12.93
CA ARG A 170 14.63 9.60 -13.10
C ARG A 170 14.34 9.75 -14.57
N ILE A 171 13.05 9.79 -14.90
CA ILE A 171 12.58 9.94 -16.27
C ILE A 171 11.97 11.32 -16.48
N TYR A 172 12.24 11.91 -17.62
CA TYR A 172 11.65 13.16 -18.06
C TYR A 172 11.28 13.07 -19.53
N ARG A 173 10.25 13.80 -19.95
CA ARG A 173 9.92 13.95 -21.36
C ARG A 173 10.89 14.94 -21.99
N ALA A 174 11.53 14.54 -23.08
CA ALA A 174 12.40 15.41 -23.85
C ALA A 174 11.61 16.25 -24.85
N ILE A 175 12.19 17.40 -25.26
CA ILE A 175 11.53 18.37 -26.17
C ILE A 175 11.27 17.77 -27.56
N ASP A 176 12.11 16.84 -28.00
CA ASP A 176 12.00 16.15 -29.30
C ASP A 176 10.96 15.01 -29.31
N GLY A 177 10.26 14.79 -28.17
CA GLY A 177 9.32 13.70 -27.98
C GLY A 177 9.95 12.38 -27.51
N GLY A 178 11.25 12.38 -27.24
CA GLY A 178 11.95 11.27 -26.59
C GLY A 178 11.89 11.33 -25.06
N ILE A 179 12.88 10.71 -24.42
CA ILE A 179 13.03 10.74 -22.96
C ILE A 179 14.46 11.05 -22.53
N ASP A 180 14.58 11.71 -21.40
CA ASP A 180 15.83 11.93 -20.68
C ASP A 180 15.85 11.06 -19.42
N LEU A 181 16.90 10.30 -19.22
CA LEU A 181 17.14 9.46 -18.06
C LEU A 181 18.24 10.04 -17.20
N VAL A 182 17.87 10.58 -16.05
CA VAL A 182 18.74 11.38 -15.20
C VAL A 182 19.12 10.57 -13.94
N PRO A 183 20.41 10.35 -13.68
CA PRO A 183 20.88 9.79 -12.42
C PRO A 183 20.80 10.84 -11.30
N ASP A 184 20.53 10.41 -10.05
CA ASP A 184 20.62 11.31 -8.89
C ASP A 184 22.07 11.53 -8.45
N ASN A 185 23.00 10.71 -8.91
CA ASN A 185 24.43 10.84 -8.63
C ASN A 185 25.14 11.62 -9.73
N GLU A 186 25.64 12.79 -9.39
CA GLU A 186 26.33 13.72 -10.31
C GLU A 186 27.59 13.12 -11.00
N ASN A 187 28.13 12.02 -10.47
CA ASN A 187 29.25 11.31 -11.10
C ASN A 187 28.84 10.47 -12.31
N TYR A 188 27.55 10.35 -12.58
CA TYR A 188 26.99 9.61 -13.71
C TYR A 188 26.38 10.59 -14.72
N LYS A 189 26.49 10.26 -16.01
CA LYS A 189 25.94 11.08 -17.07
C LYS A 189 24.46 10.80 -17.29
N GLU A 190 23.73 11.83 -17.66
CA GLU A 190 22.39 11.72 -18.22
C GLU A 190 22.43 10.97 -19.55
N MET A 191 21.33 10.28 -19.85
CA MET A 191 21.14 9.57 -21.11
C MET A 191 19.90 10.13 -21.79
N HIS A 192 20.05 10.51 -23.06
CA HIS A 192 18.94 10.94 -23.88
C HIS A 192 18.61 9.86 -24.91
N TYR A 193 17.33 9.60 -25.12
CA TYR A 193 16.83 8.71 -26.17
C TYR A 193 15.77 9.43 -26.98
N SER A 194 16.09 9.73 -28.25
CA SER A 194 15.13 10.25 -29.22
C SER A 194 14.04 9.21 -29.53
N PRO A 195 12.89 9.61 -30.12
CA PRO A 195 11.83 8.68 -30.48
C PRO A 195 12.28 7.50 -31.36
N LYS A 196 13.29 7.73 -32.21
CA LYS A 196 13.88 6.70 -33.06
C LYS A 196 14.72 5.73 -32.22
N GLU A 197 15.57 6.24 -31.34
CA GLU A 197 16.41 5.43 -30.46
C GLU A 197 15.61 4.62 -29.44
N LEU A 198 14.46 5.11 -28.98
CA LEU A 198 13.55 4.33 -28.13
C LEU A 198 13.12 3.02 -28.80
N GLN A 199 12.91 3.04 -30.12
CA GLN A 199 12.56 1.85 -30.89
C GLN A 199 13.80 1.00 -31.21
N GLU A 200 14.89 1.64 -31.60
CA GLU A 200 16.13 0.96 -32.00
C GLU A 200 16.76 0.19 -30.83
N TYR A 201 16.82 0.82 -29.63
CA TYR A 201 17.39 0.22 -28.42
C TYR A 201 16.34 -0.49 -27.54
N GLN A 202 15.12 -0.69 -28.03
CA GLN A 202 14.04 -1.36 -27.30
C GLN A 202 13.90 -0.83 -25.87
N VAL A 203 13.83 0.50 -25.72
CA VAL A 203 13.72 1.14 -24.41
C VAL A 203 12.29 1.03 -23.89
N HIS A 204 12.08 0.31 -22.79
CA HIS A 204 10.78 0.09 -22.20
C HIS A 204 10.77 0.44 -20.72
N VAL A 205 9.81 1.27 -20.30
CA VAL A 205 9.56 1.49 -18.87
C VAL A 205 8.84 0.27 -18.30
N LEU A 206 9.51 -0.45 -17.42
CA LEU A 206 9.00 -1.67 -16.81
C LEU A 206 8.11 -1.39 -15.60
N GLY A 207 8.41 -0.34 -14.84
CA GLY A 207 7.63 0.02 -13.67
C GLY A 207 8.14 1.28 -12.98
N ARG A 208 7.30 1.84 -12.11
CA ARG A 208 7.59 3.01 -11.31
C ARG A 208 7.95 2.65 -9.88
N VAL A 209 9.01 3.26 -9.35
CA VAL A 209 9.40 3.14 -7.94
C VAL A 209 8.52 4.07 -7.11
N VAL A 210 7.71 3.52 -6.24
CA VAL A 210 6.76 4.29 -5.41
C VAL A 210 7.23 4.46 -3.97
N LYS A 211 8.18 3.64 -3.53
CA LYS A 211 8.79 3.75 -2.21
C LYS A 211 10.16 3.07 -2.18
N ILE A 212 11.03 3.61 -1.35
CA ILE A 212 12.35 3.05 -1.06
C ILE A 212 12.36 2.65 0.40
N ILE A 213 12.86 1.45 0.68
CA ILE A 213 12.93 0.89 2.03
C ILE A 213 14.38 0.53 2.29
N GLY A 214 15.01 1.24 3.21
CA GLY A 214 16.40 0.98 3.57
C GLY A 214 16.59 -0.39 4.24
N PRO A 215 17.79 -0.97 4.17
CA PRO A 215 18.10 -2.30 4.68
C PRO A 215 17.92 -2.43 6.20
N ASP A 216 17.90 -1.34 6.94
CA ASP A 216 17.76 -1.32 8.41
C ASP A 216 16.33 -1.69 8.88
N LEU A 217 15.34 -1.59 8.00
CA LEU A 217 13.95 -2.01 8.30
C LEU A 217 13.75 -3.53 8.21
N TYR A 218 14.76 -4.27 7.71
CA TYR A 218 14.74 -5.73 7.66
C TYR A 218 15.74 -6.30 8.64
N PRO A 219 15.28 -6.92 9.74
CA PRO A 219 16.20 -7.62 10.63
C PRO A 219 16.94 -8.70 9.82
N LYS A 220 18.26 -8.65 9.81
CA LYS A 220 19.08 -9.70 9.23
C LYS A 220 18.64 -11.05 9.84
N PRO A 221 18.41 -12.09 9.04
CA PRO A 221 18.09 -13.38 9.58
C PRO A 221 19.18 -13.74 10.60
N ARG A 222 18.77 -14.05 11.84
CA ARG A 222 19.72 -14.52 12.86
C ARG A 222 20.42 -15.72 12.28
N ARG A 223 21.76 -15.66 12.13
CA ARG A 223 22.56 -16.82 11.77
C ARG A 223 22.21 -17.91 12.79
N LYS A 224 21.57 -18.99 12.32
CA LYS A 224 21.48 -20.20 13.13
C LYS A 224 22.91 -20.67 13.33
N ASN A 225 23.40 -20.54 14.55
CA ASN A 225 24.68 -21.16 14.92
C ASN A 225 24.54 -22.65 14.60
N ARG A 226 25.38 -23.13 13.73
CA ARG A 226 25.59 -24.56 13.50
C ARG A 226 26.39 -25.14 14.67
#